data_a0493be3414876300c06b30d1b241aee
#
_entry.id   a0493be3414876300c06b30d1b241aee
#
_cell.length_a   1.000
_cell.length_b   1.000
_cell.length_c   1.000
_cell.angle_alpha   90.00
_cell.angle_beta   90.00
_cell.angle_gamma   90.00
#
_symmetry.space_group_name_H-M   'P 1'
#
loop_
_entity.id
_entity.type
_entity.pdbx_description
1 polymer ?
#
loop_
_entity_poly.entity_id
_entity_poly.type
_entity_poly.pdbx_seq_one_letter_code
_entity_poly.pdbx_strand_id
1 'polypeptide(L)'
;VNTLPLFFVLDIFQLPNNLLKVNHTIEMKSSKYAQYEQMLTIAIQEARKGLDEGGIPIGAALFHNDGTLLGKGRNRRIQNNDPSLHGETDAFRNAGRQRSYANIIMVTTLAPCWYCCGLIRQFNIKTVIIGESVNFPGGVDWLKESGVEIIDLNSETCITMLAKYIQDNPEVWNEDIGEE
;
A
#
# COMPACT_ATOMS: atom_id res chain seq x y z
N VAL A 1 15.01 -62.70 21.16
CA VAL A 1 15.86 -61.54 21.48
C VAL A 1 15.60 -60.53 20.38
N ASN A 2 14.66 -59.61 20.63
CA ASN A 2 14.29 -58.50 19.71
C ASN A 2 15.14 -57.29 20.06
N THR A 3 15.98 -56.84 19.16
CA THR A 3 16.67 -55.57 19.21
C THR A 3 15.85 -54.54 18.43
N LEU A 4 15.35 -53.51 19.13
CA LEU A 4 14.75 -52.29 18.58
C LEU A 4 15.81 -51.43 17.91
N PRO A 5 15.50 -50.75 16.76
CA PRO A 5 16.46 -49.84 16.15
C PRO A 5 16.52 -48.50 16.90
N LEU A 6 17.75 -47.97 17.06
CA LEU A 6 18.03 -46.65 17.56
C LEU A 6 17.33 -45.59 16.72
N PHE A 7 16.52 -44.79 17.38
CA PHE A 7 16.05 -43.50 16.79
C PHE A 7 17.23 -42.54 16.66
N PHE A 8 17.53 -42.15 15.43
CA PHE A 8 18.39 -41.00 15.14
C PHE A 8 17.66 -39.75 15.60
N VAL A 9 18.08 -39.21 16.73
CA VAL A 9 17.80 -37.83 17.11
C VAL A 9 18.69 -36.98 16.21
N LEU A 10 18.07 -36.36 15.19
CA LEU A 10 18.75 -35.36 14.38
C LEU A 10 19.11 -34.17 15.29
N ASP A 11 20.40 -33.98 15.53
CA ASP A 11 20.98 -32.83 16.21
C ASP A 11 20.64 -31.56 15.40
N ILE A 12 19.66 -30.79 15.88
CA ILE A 12 19.24 -29.51 15.29
C ILE A 12 20.29 -28.39 15.53
N PHE A 13 21.41 -28.69 16.15
CA PHE A 13 22.38 -27.69 16.65
C PHE A 13 23.59 -27.41 15.76
N GLN A 14 23.66 -27.87 14.50
CA GLN A 14 24.80 -27.54 13.61
C GLN A 14 24.39 -27.10 12.20
N LEU A 15 23.47 -26.14 12.09
CA LEU A 15 23.34 -25.39 10.84
C LEU A 15 24.47 -24.34 10.77
N PRO A 16 25.16 -24.18 9.63
CA PRO A 16 26.19 -23.15 9.49
C PRO A 16 25.59 -21.77 9.78
N ASN A 17 26.33 -20.91 10.47
CA ASN A 17 25.91 -19.55 10.84
C ASN A 17 25.35 -18.72 9.67
N ASN A 18 25.73 -19.03 8.43
CA ASN A 18 25.24 -18.42 7.22
C ASN A 18 23.78 -18.81 6.90
N LEU A 19 23.40 -20.08 7.11
CA LEU A 19 22.04 -20.56 6.91
C LEU A 19 21.06 -20.00 7.94
N LEU A 20 21.48 -19.85 9.19
CA LEU A 20 20.69 -19.21 10.25
C LEU A 20 20.43 -17.73 9.95
N LYS A 21 21.43 -17.00 9.45
CA LYS A 21 21.28 -15.59 9.03
C LYS A 21 20.35 -15.45 7.83
N VAL A 22 20.47 -16.34 6.83
CA VAL A 22 19.59 -16.34 5.65
C VAL A 22 18.15 -16.63 6.05
N ASN A 23 17.89 -17.65 6.86
CA ASN A 23 16.55 -17.98 7.32
C ASN A 23 15.93 -16.84 8.14
N HIS A 24 16.66 -16.24 9.07
CA HIS A 24 16.18 -15.09 9.84
C HIS A 24 15.85 -13.88 8.94
N THR A 25 16.65 -13.62 7.91
CA THR A 25 16.38 -12.53 6.94
C THR A 25 15.14 -12.81 6.11
N ILE A 26 14.90 -14.07 5.71
CA ILE A 26 13.71 -14.48 4.97
C ILE A 26 12.45 -14.35 5.85
N GLU A 27 12.51 -14.82 7.10
CA GLU A 27 11.40 -14.70 8.05
C GLU A 27 11.05 -13.24 8.34
N MET A 28 12.04 -12.38 8.54
CA MET A 28 11.82 -10.94 8.74
C MET A 28 11.19 -10.26 7.52
N LYS A 29 11.63 -10.60 6.30
CA LYS A 29 11.02 -10.08 5.07
C LYS A 29 9.59 -10.55 4.91
N SER A 30 9.31 -11.83 5.16
CA SER A 30 7.96 -12.41 5.12
C SER A 30 7.02 -11.73 6.13
N SER A 31 7.48 -11.51 7.36
CA SER A 31 6.73 -10.81 8.41
C SER A 31 6.43 -9.34 8.04
N LYS A 32 7.40 -8.63 7.48
CA LYS A 32 7.22 -7.24 7.02
C LYS A 32 6.23 -7.16 5.87
N TYR A 33 6.29 -8.10 4.91
CA TYR A 33 5.37 -8.15 3.78
C TYR A 33 3.94 -8.41 4.24
N ALA A 34 3.73 -9.35 5.17
CA ALA A 34 2.43 -9.62 5.77
C ALA A 34 1.84 -8.38 6.49
N GLN A 35 2.69 -7.59 7.16
CA GLN A 35 2.26 -6.32 7.75
C GLN A 35 1.78 -5.32 6.69
N TYR A 36 2.48 -5.23 5.55
CA TYR A 36 2.09 -4.34 4.45
C TYR A 36 0.75 -4.74 3.82
N GLU A 37 0.50 -6.04 3.66
CA GLU A 37 -0.80 -6.55 3.20
C GLU A 37 -1.93 -6.21 4.18
N GLN A 38 -1.68 -6.30 5.49
CA GLN A 38 -2.65 -5.88 6.52
C GLN A 38 -2.94 -4.37 6.43
N MET A 39 -1.92 -3.53 6.25
CA MET A 39 -2.09 -2.10 6.04
C MET A 39 -2.90 -1.80 4.78
N LEU A 40 -2.63 -2.50 3.67
CA LEU A 40 -3.37 -2.36 2.42
C LEU A 40 -4.85 -2.72 2.59
N THR A 41 -5.18 -3.69 3.44
CA THR A 41 -6.57 -4.06 3.71
C THR A 41 -7.41 -2.86 4.20
N ILE A 42 -6.81 -1.95 4.98
CA ILE A 42 -7.49 -0.73 5.46
C ILE A 42 -7.78 0.22 4.28
N ALA A 43 -6.82 0.40 3.38
CA ALA A 43 -7.02 1.20 2.16
C ALA A 43 -8.09 0.59 1.24
N ILE A 44 -8.09 -0.74 1.06
CA ILE A 44 -9.12 -1.47 0.29
C ILE A 44 -10.52 -1.28 0.89
N GLN A 45 -10.65 -1.29 2.22
CA GLN A 45 -11.94 -1.03 2.88
C GLN A 45 -12.46 0.38 2.55
N GLU A 46 -11.59 1.39 2.56
CA GLU A 46 -11.98 2.75 2.17
C GLU A 46 -12.30 2.84 0.67
N ALA A 47 -11.57 2.16 -0.20
CA ALA A 47 -11.87 2.10 -1.64
C ALA A 47 -13.26 1.49 -1.90
N ARG A 48 -13.58 0.36 -1.25
CA ARG A 48 -14.91 -0.29 -1.36
C ARG A 48 -16.02 0.63 -0.88
N LYS A 49 -15.79 1.31 0.24
CA LYS A 49 -16.75 2.29 0.75
C LYS A 49 -16.98 3.45 -0.23
N GLY A 50 -15.93 3.93 -0.89
CA GLY A 50 -16.04 4.92 -1.96
C GLY A 50 -16.87 4.42 -3.13
N LEU A 51 -16.67 3.17 -3.53
CA LEU A 51 -17.45 2.50 -4.57
C LEU A 51 -18.93 2.37 -4.20
N ASP A 52 -19.23 1.94 -2.98
CA ASP A 52 -20.62 1.82 -2.46
C ASP A 52 -21.33 3.18 -2.42
N GLU A 53 -20.59 4.27 -2.29
CA GLU A 53 -21.09 5.65 -2.34
C GLU A 53 -21.19 6.22 -3.78
N GLY A 54 -20.85 5.43 -4.80
CA GLY A 54 -20.88 5.82 -6.21
C GLY A 54 -19.65 6.58 -6.70
N GLY A 55 -18.56 6.61 -5.90
CA GLY A 55 -17.31 7.26 -6.26
C GLY A 55 -16.25 6.29 -6.80
N ILE A 56 -15.09 6.84 -7.14
CA ILE A 56 -13.94 6.10 -7.68
C ILE A 56 -13.34 5.21 -6.56
N PRO A 57 -13.14 3.88 -6.79
CA PRO A 57 -12.70 2.95 -5.77
C PRO A 57 -11.21 3.04 -5.47
N ILE A 58 -10.74 4.20 -5.04
CA ILE A 58 -9.38 4.45 -4.59
C ILE A 58 -9.42 4.82 -3.13
N GLY A 59 -8.69 4.08 -2.31
CA GLY A 59 -8.58 4.30 -0.88
C GLY A 59 -7.12 4.39 -0.46
N ALA A 60 -6.90 5.11 0.65
CA ALA A 60 -5.56 5.26 1.21
C ALA A 60 -5.59 5.29 2.74
N ALA A 61 -4.43 5.09 3.35
CA ALA A 61 -4.22 5.21 4.78
C ALA A 61 -2.79 5.66 5.08
N LEU A 62 -2.63 6.39 6.18
CA LEU A 62 -1.34 6.76 6.73
C LEU A 62 -1.10 5.97 8.01
N PHE A 63 0.08 5.38 8.10
CA PHE A 63 0.54 4.69 9.30
C PHE A 63 1.86 5.28 9.79
N HIS A 64 2.07 5.28 11.08
CA HIS A 64 3.41 5.38 11.62
C HIS A 64 4.18 4.08 11.35
N ASN A 65 5.51 4.13 11.26
CA ASN A 65 6.34 2.96 10.95
C ASN A 65 6.27 1.82 11.98
N ASP A 66 5.71 2.07 13.16
CA ASP A 66 5.40 1.06 14.18
C ASP A 66 4.06 0.33 13.94
N GLY A 67 3.34 0.68 12.88
CA GLY A 67 2.05 0.10 12.51
C GLY A 67 0.82 0.85 13.04
N THR A 68 0.99 1.94 13.78
CA THR A 68 -0.13 2.75 14.29
C THR A 68 -0.83 3.47 13.13
N LEU A 69 -2.14 3.25 12.97
CA LEU A 69 -2.97 3.98 11.99
C LEU A 69 -3.16 5.44 12.44
N LEU A 70 -2.81 6.38 11.56
CA LEU A 70 -2.96 7.82 11.81
C LEU A 70 -4.19 8.41 11.16
N GLY A 71 -4.51 7.97 9.96
CA GLY A 71 -5.67 8.42 9.20
C GLY A 71 -5.90 7.53 7.99
N LYS A 72 -7.14 7.53 7.51
CA LYS A 72 -7.54 6.80 6.30
C LYS A 72 -8.56 7.63 5.54
N GLY A 73 -8.66 7.39 4.25
CA GLY A 73 -9.52 8.14 3.37
C GLY A 73 -9.74 7.44 2.04
N ARG A 74 -10.57 8.04 1.21
CA ARG A 74 -10.92 7.52 -0.10
C ARG A 74 -11.10 8.65 -1.10
N ASN A 75 -11.06 8.36 -2.38
CA ASN A 75 -11.44 9.32 -3.41
C ASN A 75 -12.90 9.75 -3.18
N ARG A 76 -13.11 11.07 -3.08
CA ARG A 76 -14.43 11.69 -2.86
C ARG A 76 -14.73 12.80 -3.85
N ARG A 77 -14.02 12.80 -4.98
CA ARG A 77 -14.24 13.82 -6.02
C ARG A 77 -15.70 13.92 -6.40
N ILE A 78 -16.34 12.79 -6.65
CA ILE A 78 -17.74 12.72 -7.06
C ILE A 78 -18.68 13.09 -5.90
N GLN A 79 -18.49 12.46 -4.72
CA GLN A 79 -19.38 12.66 -3.59
C GLN A 79 -19.41 14.10 -3.09
N ASN A 80 -18.27 14.80 -3.15
CA ASN A 80 -18.10 16.15 -2.61
C ASN A 80 -18.05 17.22 -3.71
N ASN A 81 -18.08 16.84 -5.00
CA ASN A 81 -17.84 17.75 -6.12
C ASN A 81 -16.55 18.57 -5.93
N ASP A 82 -15.46 17.88 -5.54
CA ASP A 82 -14.17 18.49 -5.22
C ASP A 82 -13.02 17.72 -5.89
N PRO A 83 -12.38 18.30 -6.92
CA PRO A 83 -11.34 17.63 -7.70
C PRO A 83 -10.07 17.33 -6.90
N SER A 84 -9.90 17.91 -5.71
CA SER A 84 -8.71 17.73 -4.88
C SER A 84 -8.82 16.57 -3.89
N LEU A 85 -9.98 15.95 -3.73
CA LEU A 85 -10.22 14.90 -2.75
C LEU A 85 -9.91 13.51 -3.30
N HIS A 86 -8.62 13.21 -3.49
CA HIS A 86 -8.10 11.88 -3.77
C HIS A 86 -8.01 11.05 -2.48
N GLY A 87 -7.84 9.73 -2.61
CA GLY A 87 -7.71 8.84 -1.46
C GLY A 87 -6.57 9.25 -0.52
N GLU A 88 -5.41 9.58 -1.09
CA GLU A 88 -4.22 9.99 -0.36
C GLU A 88 -4.42 11.33 0.35
N THR A 89 -5.04 12.31 -0.31
CA THR A 89 -5.28 13.63 0.29
C THR A 89 -6.33 13.57 1.37
N ASP A 90 -7.37 12.75 1.22
CA ASP A 90 -8.39 12.52 2.26
C ASP A 90 -7.77 11.80 3.47
N ALA A 91 -6.96 10.76 3.26
CA ALA A 91 -6.24 10.08 4.32
C ALA A 91 -5.26 10.99 5.07
N PHE A 92 -4.51 11.82 4.32
CA PHE A 92 -3.58 12.81 4.88
C PHE A 92 -4.30 13.84 5.73
N ARG A 93 -5.43 14.37 5.25
CA ARG A 93 -6.28 15.31 5.99
C ARG A 93 -6.81 14.69 7.28
N ASN A 94 -7.27 13.43 7.22
CA ASN A 94 -7.83 12.72 8.37
C ASN A 94 -6.77 12.32 9.40
N ALA A 95 -5.50 12.14 8.98
CA ALA A 95 -4.37 11.94 9.89
C ALA A 95 -4.04 13.19 10.71
N GLY A 96 -4.48 14.35 10.26
CA GLY A 96 -4.21 15.63 10.91
C GLY A 96 -2.74 16.03 10.85
N ARG A 97 -2.42 17.12 11.57
CA ARG A 97 -1.08 17.70 11.56
C ARG A 97 -0.10 16.84 12.35
N GLN A 98 0.96 16.36 11.68
CA GLN A 98 2.09 15.67 12.30
C GLN A 98 3.29 16.63 12.40
N ARG A 99 4.14 16.48 13.43
CA ARG A 99 5.40 17.24 13.54
C ARG A 99 6.42 16.85 12.49
N SER A 100 6.41 15.59 12.06
CA SER A 100 7.26 15.04 11.01
C SER A 100 6.51 13.90 10.31
N TYR A 101 6.68 13.79 9.02
CA TYR A 101 6.13 12.70 8.21
C TYR A 101 7.22 11.70 7.75
N ALA A 102 8.47 11.89 8.17
CA ALA A 102 9.60 11.03 7.74
C ALA A 102 9.46 9.56 8.19
N ASN A 103 8.74 9.31 9.30
CA ASN A 103 8.45 7.97 9.82
C ASN A 103 7.02 7.52 9.51
N ILE A 104 6.40 8.12 8.51
CA ILE A 104 5.04 7.78 8.09
C ILE A 104 5.12 6.98 6.79
N ILE A 105 4.29 5.95 6.73
CA ILE A 105 4.07 5.13 5.55
C ILE A 105 2.72 5.56 4.94
N MET A 106 2.74 5.95 3.68
CA MET A 106 1.52 6.12 2.88
C MET A 106 1.17 4.77 2.26
N VAL A 107 -0.08 4.36 2.41
CA VAL A 107 -0.63 3.15 1.76
C VAL A 107 -1.79 3.59 0.88
N THR A 108 -1.79 3.18 -0.38
CA THR A 108 -2.84 3.50 -1.34
C THR A 108 -3.17 2.30 -2.22
N THR A 109 -4.41 2.16 -2.66
CA THR A 109 -4.84 1.03 -3.49
C THR A 109 -4.36 1.12 -4.93
N LEU A 110 -4.05 2.34 -5.42
CA LEU A 110 -3.53 2.63 -6.75
C LEU A 110 -2.24 3.43 -6.65
N ALA A 111 -1.36 3.31 -7.62
CA ALA A 111 -0.18 4.17 -7.76
C ALA A 111 -0.59 5.65 -7.72
N PRO A 112 0.06 6.49 -6.87
CA PRO A 112 -0.33 7.88 -6.68
C PRO A 112 -0.13 8.70 -7.96
N CYS A 113 -1.12 9.54 -8.29
CA CYS A 113 -1.01 10.49 -9.40
C CYS A 113 0.03 11.59 -9.09
N TRP A 114 0.36 12.44 -10.08
CA TRP A 114 1.34 13.53 -9.92
C TRP A 114 1.02 14.46 -8.76
N TYR A 115 -0.25 14.77 -8.54
CA TYR A 115 -0.72 15.60 -7.45
C TYR A 115 -0.42 14.98 -6.07
N CYS A 116 -0.76 13.69 -5.89
CA CYS A 116 -0.47 12.95 -4.67
C CYS A 116 1.03 12.69 -4.49
N CYS A 117 1.78 12.47 -5.57
CA CYS A 117 3.25 12.43 -5.53
C CYS A 117 3.84 13.75 -5.03
N GLY A 118 3.29 14.89 -5.45
CA GLY A 118 3.68 16.21 -4.95
C GLY A 118 3.48 16.33 -3.44
N LEU A 119 2.35 15.86 -2.90
CA LEU A 119 2.08 15.81 -1.47
C LEU A 119 3.11 14.91 -0.73
N ILE A 120 3.35 13.71 -1.22
CA ILE A 120 4.31 12.74 -0.63
C ILE A 120 5.70 13.37 -0.52
N ARG A 121 6.15 14.03 -1.59
CA ARG A 121 7.46 14.71 -1.61
C ARG A 121 7.49 15.94 -0.72
N GLN A 122 6.46 16.78 -0.77
CA GLN A 122 6.38 18.02 0.01
C GLN A 122 6.52 17.74 1.51
N PHE A 123 5.90 16.67 1.99
CA PHE A 123 5.92 16.31 3.40
C PHE A 123 7.00 15.30 3.77
N ASN A 124 7.88 14.94 2.81
CA ASN A 124 9.02 14.05 3.03
C ASN A 124 8.61 12.66 3.55
N ILE A 125 7.47 12.13 3.08
CA ILE A 125 7.08 10.74 3.32
C ILE A 125 8.07 9.84 2.58
N LYS A 126 8.67 8.88 3.29
CA LYS A 126 9.80 8.08 2.77
C LYS A 126 9.40 6.72 2.23
N THR A 127 8.24 6.21 2.61
CA THR A 127 7.78 4.88 2.21
C THR A 127 6.34 4.97 1.71
N VAL A 128 6.10 4.42 0.53
CA VAL A 128 4.76 4.30 -0.05
C VAL A 128 4.52 2.84 -0.42
N ILE A 129 3.43 2.29 0.08
CA ILE A 129 2.93 0.97 -0.26
C ILE A 129 1.77 1.17 -1.23
N ILE A 130 1.86 0.57 -2.39
CA ILE A 130 0.80 0.64 -3.41
C ILE A 130 0.16 -0.74 -3.61
N GLY A 131 -1.15 -0.75 -3.77
CA GLY A 131 -1.90 -1.95 -4.07
C GLY A 131 -1.61 -2.44 -5.48
N GLU A 132 -1.59 -1.51 -6.44
CA GLU A 132 -1.32 -1.82 -7.85
C GLU A 132 -0.86 -0.60 -8.64
N SER A 133 -0.20 -0.83 -9.78
CA SER A 133 0.22 0.16 -10.77
C SER A 133 -0.07 -0.27 -12.22
N VAL A 134 -0.96 -1.28 -12.38
CA VAL A 134 -1.29 -1.88 -13.68
C VAL A 134 -2.28 -1.01 -14.44
N ASN A 135 -3.37 -0.57 -13.78
CA ASN A 135 -4.38 0.28 -14.38
C ASN A 135 -3.89 1.71 -14.61
N PHE A 136 -3.00 2.19 -13.74
CA PHE A 136 -2.41 3.53 -13.85
C PHE A 136 -1.05 3.56 -13.16
N PRO A 137 0.05 3.88 -13.87
CA PRO A 137 1.40 3.88 -13.30
C PRO A 137 1.68 5.12 -12.42
N GLY A 138 0.88 6.17 -12.53
CA GLY A 138 1.04 7.39 -11.77
C GLY A 138 2.41 8.06 -11.89
N GLY A 139 2.85 8.69 -10.80
CA GLY A 139 4.17 9.33 -10.68
C GLY A 139 5.20 8.48 -9.93
N VAL A 140 5.08 7.15 -9.96
CA VAL A 140 5.91 6.22 -9.16
C VAL A 140 7.41 6.38 -9.44
N ASP A 141 7.80 6.53 -10.70
CA ASP A 141 9.22 6.67 -11.05
C ASP A 141 9.81 7.98 -10.51
N TRP A 142 9.06 9.07 -10.57
CA TRP A 142 9.45 10.33 -9.97
C TRP A 142 9.63 10.25 -8.44
N LEU A 143 8.80 9.46 -7.75
CA LEU A 143 8.97 9.19 -6.33
C LEU A 143 10.25 8.40 -6.05
N LYS A 144 10.53 7.33 -6.83
CA LYS A 144 11.76 6.54 -6.72
C LYS A 144 13.01 7.40 -6.94
N GLU A 145 13.03 8.22 -8.00
CA GLU A 145 14.10 9.16 -8.29
C GLU A 145 14.33 10.17 -7.16
N SER A 146 13.27 10.47 -6.40
CA SER A 146 13.31 11.36 -5.24
C SER A 146 13.69 10.66 -3.93
N GLY A 147 14.06 9.37 -4.00
CA GLY A 147 14.51 8.59 -2.85
C GLY A 147 13.35 8.08 -1.97
N VAL A 148 12.12 7.98 -2.49
CA VAL A 148 10.99 7.35 -1.81
C VAL A 148 11.04 5.84 -2.07
N GLU A 149 10.98 5.04 -1.01
CA GLU A 149 10.84 3.59 -1.10
C GLU A 149 9.42 3.24 -1.55
N ILE A 150 9.30 2.57 -2.69
CA ILE A 150 8.02 2.11 -3.24
C ILE A 150 7.93 0.60 -3.09
N ILE A 151 6.85 0.14 -2.46
CA ILE A 151 6.50 -1.28 -2.34
C ILE A 151 5.20 -1.50 -3.09
N ASP A 152 5.27 -2.11 -4.27
CA ASP A 152 4.11 -2.53 -5.04
C ASP A 152 3.72 -3.95 -4.64
N LEU A 153 2.51 -4.11 -4.10
CA LEU A 153 2.00 -5.41 -3.67
C LEU A 153 1.31 -6.18 -4.80
N ASN A 154 1.11 -5.53 -5.96
CA ASN A 154 0.46 -6.11 -7.13
C ASN A 154 -0.83 -6.88 -6.77
N SER A 155 -1.68 -6.24 -5.97
CA SER A 155 -2.88 -6.82 -5.39
C SER A 155 -3.97 -7.05 -6.44
N GLU A 156 -4.29 -8.31 -6.70
CA GLU A 156 -5.36 -8.71 -7.63
C GLU A 156 -6.70 -8.06 -7.27
N THR A 157 -6.97 -7.89 -5.97
CA THR A 157 -8.18 -7.20 -5.49
C THR A 157 -8.22 -5.75 -5.92
N CYS A 158 -7.10 -5.03 -5.85
CA CYS A 158 -7.02 -3.63 -6.28
C CYS A 158 -7.14 -3.53 -7.81
N ILE A 159 -6.39 -4.36 -8.54
CA ILE A 159 -6.37 -4.39 -10.00
C ILE A 159 -7.79 -4.62 -10.54
N THR A 160 -8.45 -5.68 -10.09
CA THR A 160 -9.77 -6.07 -10.62
C THR A 160 -10.86 -5.09 -10.24
N MET A 161 -10.83 -4.54 -9.02
CA MET A 161 -11.81 -3.56 -8.56
C MET A 161 -11.76 -2.28 -9.39
N LEU A 162 -10.57 -1.74 -9.63
CA LEU A 162 -10.41 -0.52 -10.41
C LEU A 162 -10.64 -0.76 -11.90
N ALA A 163 -10.13 -1.85 -12.48
CA ALA A 163 -10.35 -2.20 -13.88
C ALA A 163 -11.85 -2.29 -14.22
N LYS A 164 -12.64 -2.91 -13.32
CA LYS A 164 -14.10 -2.96 -13.51
C LYS A 164 -14.73 -1.58 -13.45
N TYR A 165 -14.31 -0.73 -12.51
CA TYR A 165 -14.84 0.64 -12.42
C TYR A 165 -14.54 1.45 -13.67
N ILE A 166 -13.31 1.38 -14.19
CA ILE A 166 -12.87 2.06 -15.42
C ILE A 166 -13.73 1.63 -16.61
N GLN A 167 -13.97 0.32 -16.72
CA GLN A 167 -14.83 -0.23 -17.78
C GLN A 167 -16.27 0.31 -17.73
N ASP A 168 -16.82 0.44 -16.52
CA ASP A 168 -18.21 0.86 -16.30
C ASP A 168 -18.36 2.40 -16.34
N ASN A 169 -17.29 3.16 -16.06
CA ASN A 169 -17.31 4.62 -15.89
C ASN A 169 -16.09 5.30 -16.55
N PRO A 170 -15.84 5.11 -17.85
CA PRO A 170 -14.61 5.60 -18.49
C PRO A 170 -14.49 7.13 -18.48
N GLU A 171 -15.59 7.87 -18.63
CA GLU A 171 -15.57 9.33 -18.63
C GLU A 171 -15.16 9.90 -17.27
N VAL A 172 -15.70 9.33 -16.17
CA VAL A 172 -15.37 9.73 -14.81
C VAL A 172 -13.90 9.42 -14.47
N TRP A 173 -13.42 8.28 -14.97
CA TRP A 173 -12.02 7.90 -14.81
C TRP A 173 -11.07 8.84 -15.55
N ASN A 174 -11.36 9.15 -16.83
CA ASN A 174 -10.55 10.06 -17.63
C ASN A 174 -10.48 11.46 -16.99
N GLU A 175 -11.61 11.95 -16.46
CA GLU A 175 -11.63 13.19 -15.70
C GLU A 175 -10.69 13.15 -14.48
N ASP A 176 -10.61 12.02 -13.73
CA ASP A 176 -9.76 11.88 -12.54
C ASP A 176 -8.27 11.94 -12.87
N ILE A 177 -7.88 11.41 -14.03
CA ILE A 177 -6.48 11.38 -14.47
C ILE A 177 -6.10 12.53 -15.43
N GLY A 178 -7.06 13.40 -15.77
CA GLY A 178 -6.85 14.56 -16.65
C GLY A 178 -6.68 14.19 -18.12
N GLU A 179 -7.31 13.11 -18.59
CA GLU A 179 -7.38 12.69 -19.98
C GLU A 179 -8.75 13.07 -20.59
N GLU A 180 -8.76 13.45 -21.89
CA GLU A 180 -9.98 13.79 -22.67
C GLU A 180 -10.48 12.60 -23.50
#